data_cac7623a430b8940e6f9d9a2d4401d1a
#
_entry.id   cac7623a430b8940e6f9d9a2d4401d1a
#
_cell.length_a   1.000
_cell.length_b   1.000
_cell.length_c   1.000
_cell.angle_alpha   90.00
_cell.angle_beta   90.00
_cell.angle_gamma   90.00
#
_symmetry.space_group_name_H-M   'P 1'
#
loop_
_entity.id
_entity.type
_entity.pdbx_description
1 polymer ?
#
loop_
_entity_poly.entity_id
_entity_poly.type
_entity_poly.pdbx_seq_one_letter_code
_entity_poly.pdbx_strand_id
1 'polypeptide(L)'
;MTATVGAPDQALDEPMEWTDGKRYLWLLGLAIPLLPFIAWGLVSATGLGVFWWWGPIFLYGILPVLDTIIGTDPNNPPEAVVARLDADRYYRWCTYAYLPLQFAALAFACWKVSTGHLAWFDMLGLAVTMGVVSGVAINTAHELGHKRLDYERWLSKVALST
;
A
#
# COMPACT_ATOMS: atom_id res chain seq x y z
N MET A 1 -46.43 7.64 -47.54
CA MET A 1 -45.88 8.33 -46.31
C MET A 1 -44.98 7.34 -45.61
N THR A 2 -43.69 7.38 -45.90
CA THR A 2 -42.67 6.54 -45.27
C THR A 2 -42.00 7.37 -44.17
N ALA A 3 -42.24 6.99 -42.94
CA ALA A 3 -41.59 7.59 -41.78
C ALA A 3 -40.13 7.06 -41.73
N THR A 4 -39.16 7.95 -41.93
CA THR A 4 -37.75 7.71 -41.61
C THR A 4 -37.58 7.65 -40.13
N VAL A 5 -37.31 6.45 -39.59
CA VAL A 5 -36.82 6.26 -38.24
C VAL A 5 -35.43 6.83 -38.16
N GLY A 6 -35.24 7.96 -37.50
CA GLY A 6 -33.94 8.53 -37.21
C GLY A 6 -33.14 7.55 -36.37
N ALA A 7 -31.91 7.23 -36.80
CA ALA A 7 -30.95 6.49 -36.02
C ALA A 7 -30.66 7.24 -34.71
N PRO A 8 -30.51 6.54 -33.57
CA PRO A 8 -30.13 7.17 -32.32
C PRO A 8 -28.74 7.78 -32.51
N ASP A 9 -28.67 9.06 -32.24
CA ASP A 9 -27.48 9.88 -32.19
C ASP A 9 -26.43 9.14 -31.34
N GLN A 10 -25.41 8.60 -32.00
CA GLN A 10 -24.22 8.13 -31.32
C GLN A 10 -23.52 9.39 -30.80
N ALA A 11 -23.89 9.79 -29.58
CA ALA A 11 -23.06 10.67 -28.81
C ALA A 11 -21.69 9.96 -28.73
N LEU A 12 -20.75 10.41 -29.56
CA LEU A 12 -19.37 9.99 -29.53
C LEU A 12 -18.92 10.20 -28.08
N ASP A 13 -18.60 9.10 -27.38
CA ASP A 13 -18.02 9.11 -26.05
C ASP A 13 -16.75 9.96 -26.13
N GLU A 14 -16.87 11.25 -25.86
CA GLU A 14 -15.70 12.10 -25.66
C GLU A 14 -14.91 11.48 -24.51
N PRO A 15 -13.59 11.23 -24.68
CA PRO A 15 -12.78 10.64 -23.63
C PRO A 15 -12.85 11.56 -22.42
N MET A 16 -13.51 11.10 -21.36
CA MET A 16 -13.67 11.84 -20.11
C MET A 16 -12.27 12.20 -19.58
N GLU A 17 -11.91 13.47 -19.65
CA GLU A 17 -10.66 13.98 -19.09
C GLU A 17 -10.78 14.03 -17.57
N TRP A 18 -10.38 12.93 -16.92
CA TRP A 18 -10.24 12.90 -15.48
C TRP A 18 -8.76 12.82 -15.10
N THR A 19 -8.32 13.68 -14.19
CA THR A 19 -6.93 13.74 -13.71
C THR A 19 -6.89 13.36 -12.25
N ASP A 20 -6.01 12.41 -11.88
CA ASP A 20 -5.78 12.05 -10.49
C ASP A 20 -4.92 13.10 -9.79
N GLY A 21 -5.56 14.09 -9.16
CA GLY A 21 -4.88 15.10 -8.34
C GLY A 21 -4.23 14.53 -7.08
N LYS A 22 -4.53 13.28 -6.72
CA LYS A 22 -4.05 12.59 -5.51
C LYS A 22 -3.04 11.48 -5.79
N ARG A 23 -2.53 11.37 -7.04
CA ARG A 23 -1.62 10.30 -7.44
C ARG A 23 -0.41 10.12 -6.50
N TYR A 24 0.09 11.21 -5.91
CA TYR A 24 1.24 11.14 -4.98
C TYR A 24 0.89 10.50 -3.64
N LEU A 25 -0.38 10.44 -3.25
CA LEU A 25 -0.82 9.79 -2.02
C LEU A 25 -0.64 8.26 -2.10
N TRP A 26 -0.55 7.68 -3.29
CA TRP A 26 -0.22 6.26 -3.47
C TRP A 26 1.13 5.88 -2.89
N LEU A 27 2.07 6.84 -2.83
CA LEU A 27 3.37 6.63 -2.18
C LEU A 27 3.25 6.43 -0.67
N LEU A 28 2.15 6.88 -0.03
CA LEU A 28 1.92 6.65 1.40
C LEU A 28 1.79 5.16 1.73
N GLY A 29 1.36 4.33 0.78
CA GLY A 29 1.37 2.88 0.94
C GLY A 29 2.77 2.31 1.22
N LEU A 30 3.82 2.97 0.72
CA LEU A 30 5.21 2.59 0.97
C LEU A 30 5.70 2.96 2.38
N ALA A 31 4.95 3.76 3.14
CA ALA A 31 5.27 4.03 4.55
C ALA A 31 5.14 2.77 5.42
N ILE A 32 4.26 1.84 5.04
CA ILE A 32 4.02 0.61 5.80
C ILE A 32 5.28 -0.27 5.91
N PRO A 33 5.96 -0.66 4.81
CA PRO A 33 7.18 -1.45 4.92
C PRO A 33 8.35 -0.67 5.56
N LEU A 34 8.24 0.65 5.72
CA LEU A 34 9.23 1.47 6.42
C LEU A 34 9.03 1.51 7.94
N LEU A 35 7.90 1.01 8.48
CA LEU A 35 7.58 1.06 9.91
C LEU A 35 8.68 0.48 10.82
N PRO A 36 9.34 -0.66 10.52
CA PRO A 36 10.43 -1.17 11.38
C PRO A 36 11.65 -0.25 11.42
N PHE A 37 11.96 0.44 10.34
CA PHE A 37 13.06 1.41 10.28
C PHE A 37 12.70 2.69 11.02
N ILE A 38 11.45 3.14 10.92
CA ILE A 38 10.93 4.29 11.68
C ILE A 38 10.96 3.95 13.17
N ALA A 39 10.50 2.76 13.57
CA ALA A 39 10.57 2.27 14.95
C ALA A 39 11.99 2.35 15.50
N TRP A 40 12.95 1.83 14.75
CA TRP A 40 14.37 1.90 15.12
C TRP A 40 14.88 3.33 15.26
N GLY A 41 14.54 4.22 14.33
CA GLY A 41 14.89 5.63 14.39
C GLY A 41 14.35 6.30 15.66
N LEU A 42 13.07 6.05 15.99
CA LEU A 42 12.44 6.59 17.20
C LEU A 42 13.07 6.04 18.48
N VAL A 43 13.34 4.73 18.54
CA VAL A 43 14.06 4.12 19.70
C VAL A 43 15.45 4.71 19.81
N SER A 44 16.18 4.88 18.72
CA SER A 44 17.53 5.44 18.73
C SER A 44 17.57 6.91 19.17
N ALA A 45 16.52 7.66 18.84
CA ALA A 45 16.42 9.08 19.19
C ALA A 45 15.95 9.30 20.64
N THR A 46 15.08 8.41 21.16
CA THR A 46 14.40 8.62 22.45
C THR A 46 14.90 7.69 23.56
N GLY A 47 15.51 6.57 23.22
CA GLY A 47 15.84 5.49 24.16
C GLY A 47 14.64 4.66 24.61
N LEU A 48 13.44 4.89 24.08
CA LEU A 48 12.20 4.25 24.54
C LEU A 48 11.86 3.01 23.70
N GLY A 49 11.97 1.82 24.29
CA GLY A 49 11.66 0.54 23.62
C GLY A 49 10.22 0.39 23.14
N VAL A 50 9.28 1.17 23.70
CA VAL A 50 7.87 1.15 23.26
C VAL A 50 7.71 1.45 21.75
N PHE A 51 8.64 2.17 21.15
CA PHE A 51 8.59 2.46 19.71
C PHE A 51 8.84 1.25 18.81
N TRP A 52 9.32 0.12 19.35
CA TRP A 52 9.33 -1.14 18.59
C TRP A 52 7.91 -1.61 18.23
N TRP A 53 6.89 -1.14 18.93
CA TRP A 53 5.46 -1.37 18.67
C TRP A 53 4.88 -0.36 17.67
N TRP A 54 5.71 0.35 16.91
CA TRP A 54 5.25 1.42 16.02
C TRP A 54 4.25 0.94 14.97
N GLY A 55 4.36 -0.29 14.48
CA GLY A 55 3.41 -0.88 13.54
C GLY A 55 1.98 -0.87 14.06
N PRO A 56 1.66 -1.55 15.16
CA PRO A 56 0.31 -1.51 15.71
C PRO A 56 -0.11 -0.13 16.23
N ILE A 57 0.80 0.67 16.79
CA ILE A 57 0.50 2.06 17.19
C ILE A 57 0.05 2.88 16.00
N PHE A 58 0.75 2.76 14.87
CA PHE A 58 0.42 3.48 13.64
C PHE A 58 -0.87 2.98 13.03
N LEU A 59 -0.99 1.67 12.80
CA LEU A 59 -2.11 1.08 12.06
C LEU A 59 -3.43 1.13 12.83
N TYR A 60 -3.40 0.85 14.14
CA TYR A 60 -4.61 0.75 14.96
C TYR A 60 -4.87 1.98 15.84
N GLY A 61 -3.88 2.86 16.00
CA GLY A 61 -4.00 4.10 16.78
C GLY A 61 -4.06 5.33 15.86
N ILE A 62 -2.95 5.63 15.20
CA ILE A 62 -2.79 6.89 14.47
C ILE A 62 -3.68 6.92 13.21
N LEU A 63 -3.66 5.85 12.42
CA LEU A 63 -4.36 5.82 11.14
C LEU A 63 -5.89 5.99 11.27
N PRO A 64 -6.60 5.31 12.20
CA PRO A 64 -8.04 5.53 12.41
C PRO A 64 -8.38 6.95 12.88
N VAL A 65 -7.51 7.56 13.70
CA VAL A 65 -7.69 8.95 14.13
C VAL A 65 -7.55 9.90 12.95
N LEU A 66 -6.53 9.70 12.11
CA LEU A 66 -6.35 10.47 10.88
C LEU A 66 -7.53 10.30 9.91
N ASP A 67 -8.01 9.08 9.74
CA ASP A 67 -9.18 8.78 8.89
C ASP A 67 -10.44 9.51 9.38
N THR A 68 -10.64 9.54 10.70
CA THR A 68 -11.77 10.27 11.31
C THR A 68 -11.65 11.79 11.11
N ILE A 69 -10.43 12.34 11.15
CA ILE A 69 -10.18 13.78 11.00
C ILE A 69 -10.30 14.19 9.52
N ILE A 70 -9.74 13.41 8.60
CA ILE A 70 -9.73 13.69 7.16
C ILE A 70 -11.12 13.47 6.56
N GLY A 71 -11.86 12.47 7.05
CA GLY A 71 -13.18 12.09 6.57
C GLY A 71 -13.15 11.37 5.22
N THR A 72 -14.35 11.20 4.64
CA THR A 72 -14.51 10.50 3.36
C THR A 72 -14.17 11.39 2.18
N ASP A 73 -13.40 10.85 1.23
CA ASP A 73 -13.09 11.51 -0.02
C ASP A 73 -14.20 11.24 -1.07
N PRO A 74 -14.94 12.26 -1.51
CA PRO A 74 -15.99 12.09 -2.51
C PRO A 74 -15.46 11.96 -3.96
N ASN A 75 -14.17 12.22 -4.20
CA ASN A 75 -13.58 12.27 -5.53
C ASN A 75 -12.97 10.92 -5.94
N ASN A 76 -13.81 9.90 -6.04
CA ASN A 76 -13.39 8.63 -6.60
C ASN A 76 -13.26 8.71 -8.13
N PRO A 77 -12.33 7.96 -8.74
CA PRO A 77 -12.22 7.90 -10.18
C PRO A 77 -13.50 7.32 -10.79
N PRO A 78 -14.04 7.95 -11.85
CA PRO A 78 -15.16 7.39 -12.60
C PRO A 78 -14.79 6.00 -13.18
N GLU A 79 -15.75 5.09 -13.25
CA GLU A 79 -15.51 3.72 -13.72
C GLU A 79 -14.85 3.67 -15.12
N ALA A 80 -15.24 4.62 -16.00
CA ALA A 80 -14.68 4.75 -17.34
C ALA A 80 -13.16 4.97 -17.39
N VAL A 81 -12.55 5.52 -16.33
CA VAL A 81 -11.09 5.80 -16.29
C VAL A 81 -10.32 4.75 -15.49
N VAL A 82 -10.97 3.87 -14.76
CA VAL A 82 -10.31 2.85 -13.90
C VAL A 82 -9.36 1.98 -14.71
N ALA A 83 -9.79 1.48 -15.87
CA ALA A 83 -8.96 0.64 -16.74
C ALA A 83 -7.68 1.35 -17.21
N ARG A 84 -7.75 2.67 -17.44
CA ARG A 84 -6.60 3.50 -17.81
C ARG A 84 -5.64 3.67 -16.65
N LEU A 85 -6.15 3.91 -15.43
CA LEU A 85 -5.33 4.01 -14.22
C LEU A 85 -4.65 2.68 -13.91
N ASP A 86 -5.35 1.57 -14.06
CA ASP A 86 -4.82 0.22 -13.87
C ASP A 86 -3.67 -0.11 -14.84
N ALA A 87 -3.71 0.46 -16.04
CA ALA A 87 -2.64 0.33 -17.04
C ALA A 87 -1.47 1.30 -16.79
N ASP A 88 -1.64 2.36 -15.99
CA ASP A 88 -0.59 3.36 -15.75
C ASP A 88 0.57 2.75 -14.98
N ARG A 89 1.77 2.93 -15.54
CA ARG A 89 3.04 2.42 -14.98
C ARG A 89 3.35 2.97 -13.60
N TYR A 90 2.91 4.19 -13.28
CA TYR A 90 3.15 4.81 -11.99
C TYR A 90 2.52 4.01 -10.85
N TYR A 91 1.23 3.68 -10.93
CA TYR A 91 0.53 2.92 -9.88
C TYR A 91 1.08 1.50 -9.76
N ARG A 92 1.42 0.86 -10.88
CA ARG A 92 2.10 -0.43 -10.89
C ARG A 92 3.44 -0.39 -10.16
N TRP A 93 4.25 0.63 -10.41
CA TRP A 93 5.54 0.80 -9.74
C TRP A 93 5.37 1.07 -8.23
N CYS A 94 4.35 1.81 -7.80
CA CYS A 94 4.04 1.97 -6.37
C CYS A 94 3.78 0.60 -5.72
N THR A 95 3.01 -0.27 -6.38
CA THR A 95 2.74 -1.63 -5.89
C THR A 95 4.00 -2.50 -5.88
N TYR A 96 4.82 -2.47 -6.96
CA TYR A 96 6.04 -3.27 -7.03
C TYR A 96 7.10 -2.85 -6.02
N ALA A 97 7.23 -1.55 -5.74
CA ALA A 97 8.20 -1.02 -4.78
C ALA A 97 7.94 -1.48 -3.33
N TYR A 98 6.71 -1.90 -3.03
CA TYR A 98 6.39 -2.47 -1.72
C TYR A 98 7.22 -3.73 -1.43
N LEU A 99 7.39 -4.63 -2.42
CA LEU A 99 8.05 -5.93 -2.23
C LEU A 99 9.52 -5.79 -1.76
N PRO A 100 10.41 -5.10 -2.48
CA PRO A 100 11.79 -4.98 -2.02
C PRO A 100 11.90 -4.29 -0.66
N LEU A 101 11.03 -3.33 -0.35
CA LEU A 101 11.00 -2.67 0.96
C LEU A 101 10.55 -3.65 2.06
N GLN A 102 9.54 -4.49 1.81
CA GLN A 102 9.08 -5.53 2.73
C GLN A 102 10.20 -6.53 3.07
N PHE A 103 10.91 -7.02 2.06
CA PHE A 103 12.05 -7.96 2.27
C PHE A 103 13.21 -7.28 3.00
N ALA A 104 13.50 -6.01 2.67
CA ALA A 104 14.50 -5.24 3.40
C ALA A 104 14.12 -5.06 4.88
N ALA A 105 12.84 -4.79 5.16
CA ALA A 105 12.31 -4.68 6.52
C ALA A 105 12.42 -6.00 7.28
N LEU A 106 12.10 -7.13 6.63
CA LEU A 106 12.23 -8.46 7.23
C LEU A 106 13.71 -8.79 7.55
N ALA A 107 14.61 -8.58 6.58
CA ALA A 107 16.05 -8.80 6.78
C ALA A 107 16.60 -7.90 7.91
N PHE A 108 16.16 -6.64 7.97
CA PHE A 108 16.50 -5.71 9.05
C PHE A 108 15.99 -6.20 10.39
N ALA A 109 14.72 -6.64 10.50
CA ALA A 109 14.15 -7.14 11.74
C ALA A 109 14.89 -8.38 12.25
N CYS A 110 15.17 -9.35 11.38
CA CYS A 110 15.96 -10.53 11.70
C CYS A 110 17.36 -10.17 12.19
N TRP A 111 18.04 -9.24 11.50
CA TRP A 111 19.34 -8.73 11.92
C TRP A 111 19.29 -8.07 13.30
N LYS A 112 18.29 -7.22 13.57
CA LYS A 112 18.14 -6.54 14.86
C LYS A 112 17.88 -7.52 16.01
N VAL A 113 17.07 -8.53 15.80
CA VAL A 113 16.81 -9.58 16.79
C VAL A 113 18.07 -10.39 17.08
N SER A 114 18.87 -10.74 16.05
CA SER A 114 20.05 -11.57 16.21
C SER A 114 21.25 -10.83 16.82
N THR A 115 21.36 -9.50 16.65
CA THR A 115 22.54 -8.73 17.05
C THR A 115 22.26 -7.63 18.08
N GLY A 116 21.00 -7.26 18.26
CA GLY A 116 20.61 -6.03 18.95
C GLY A 116 20.49 -6.13 20.46
N HIS A 117 20.62 -7.31 21.08
CA HIS A 117 20.39 -7.53 22.52
C HIS A 117 19.09 -6.88 23.04
N LEU A 118 18.01 -6.99 22.23
CA LEU A 118 16.70 -6.43 22.56
C LEU A 118 16.10 -7.14 23.76
N ALA A 119 15.43 -6.40 24.64
CA ALA A 119 14.57 -7.00 25.67
C ALA A 119 13.45 -7.81 25.00
N TRP A 120 12.93 -8.84 25.68
CA TRP A 120 11.88 -9.69 25.12
C TRP A 120 10.65 -8.90 24.63
N PHE A 121 10.27 -7.85 25.37
CA PHE A 121 9.15 -6.97 25.02
C PHE A 121 9.41 -6.17 23.75
N ASP A 122 10.64 -5.72 23.54
CA ASP A 122 11.07 -5.00 22.33
C ASP A 122 11.11 -5.92 21.12
N MET A 123 11.59 -7.18 21.31
CA MET A 123 11.56 -8.21 20.26
C MET A 123 10.12 -8.52 19.84
N LEU A 124 9.22 -8.66 20.81
CA LEU A 124 7.79 -8.87 20.53
C LEU A 124 7.20 -7.68 19.75
N GLY A 125 7.51 -6.45 20.16
CA GLY A 125 7.07 -5.23 19.48
C GLY A 125 7.53 -5.18 18.04
N LEU A 126 8.81 -5.47 17.78
CA LEU A 126 9.37 -5.54 16.44
C LEU A 126 8.72 -6.67 15.60
N ALA A 127 8.49 -7.84 16.20
CA ALA A 127 7.82 -8.95 15.54
C ALA A 127 6.37 -8.61 15.15
N VAL A 128 5.61 -7.97 16.04
CA VAL A 128 4.24 -7.50 15.74
C VAL A 128 4.26 -6.40 14.69
N THR A 129 5.24 -5.48 14.73
CA THR A 129 5.41 -4.47 13.69
C THR A 129 5.68 -5.10 12.32
N MET A 130 6.51 -6.15 12.26
CA MET A 130 6.70 -6.93 11.01
C MET A 130 5.42 -7.67 10.61
N GLY A 131 4.65 -8.19 11.57
CA GLY A 131 3.34 -8.80 11.30
C GLY A 131 2.36 -7.81 10.64
N VAL A 132 2.38 -6.55 11.04
CA VAL A 132 1.60 -5.48 10.38
C VAL A 132 2.07 -5.30 8.92
N VAL A 133 3.38 -5.21 8.69
CA VAL A 133 3.94 -5.08 7.33
C VAL A 133 3.52 -6.26 6.45
N SER A 134 3.70 -7.50 6.93
CA SER A 134 3.34 -8.71 6.19
C SER A 134 1.82 -8.84 5.99
N GLY A 135 1.02 -8.43 6.98
CA GLY A 135 -0.44 -8.40 6.87
C GLY A 135 -0.94 -7.46 5.76
N VAL A 136 -0.34 -6.27 5.65
CA VAL A 136 -0.68 -5.33 4.58
C VAL A 136 -0.16 -5.82 3.21
N ALA A 137 0.93 -6.58 3.18
CA ALA A 137 1.43 -7.21 1.95
C ALA A 137 0.41 -8.15 1.28
N ILE A 138 -0.54 -8.69 2.04
CA ILE A 138 -1.65 -9.49 1.49
C ILE A 138 -2.46 -8.66 0.49
N ASN A 139 -2.71 -7.38 0.76
CA ASN A 139 -3.40 -6.48 -0.17
C ASN A 139 -2.58 -6.28 -1.45
N THR A 140 -1.26 -6.07 -1.31
CA THR A 140 -0.34 -5.98 -2.45
C THR A 140 -0.34 -7.26 -3.27
N ALA A 141 -0.30 -8.41 -2.62
CA ALA A 141 -0.34 -9.72 -3.26
C ALA A 141 -1.68 -9.96 -3.98
N HIS A 142 -2.78 -9.57 -3.36
CA HIS A 142 -4.11 -9.67 -3.94
C HIS A 142 -4.21 -8.83 -5.22
N GLU A 143 -3.78 -7.58 -5.17
CA GLU A 143 -3.74 -6.68 -6.32
C GLU A 143 -2.91 -7.27 -7.47
N LEU A 144 -1.71 -7.77 -7.19
CA LEU A 144 -0.83 -8.39 -8.18
C LEU A 144 -1.41 -9.71 -8.74
N GLY A 145 -2.12 -10.47 -7.88
CA GLY A 145 -2.73 -11.75 -8.26
C GLY A 145 -3.83 -11.61 -9.31
N HIS A 146 -4.52 -10.47 -9.34
CA HIS A 146 -5.58 -10.17 -10.31
C HIS A 146 -5.06 -9.60 -11.65
N LYS A 147 -3.77 -9.26 -11.74
CA LYS A 147 -3.19 -8.75 -12.99
C LYS A 147 -3.09 -9.85 -14.05
N ARG A 148 -3.07 -9.42 -15.32
CA ARG A 148 -3.06 -10.33 -16.48
C ARG A 148 -1.67 -10.88 -16.80
N LEU A 149 -0.61 -10.22 -16.36
CA LEU A 149 0.77 -10.57 -16.70
C LEU A 149 1.30 -11.66 -15.75
N ASP A 150 1.93 -12.68 -16.29
CA ASP A 150 2.42 -13.83 -15.53
C ASP A 150 3.45 -13.46 -14.45
N TYR A 151 4.32 -12.48 -14.74
CA TYR A 151 5.31 -12.03 -13.76
C TYR A 151 4.64 -11.30 -12.57
N GLU A 152 3.54 -10.58 -12.77
CA GLU A 152 2.79 -9.92 -11.68
C GLU A 152 2.15 -10.98 -10.76
N ARG A 153 1.58 -12.03 -11.34
CA ARG A 153 1.07 -13.17 -10.57
C ARG A 153 2.18 -13.94 -9.84
N TRP A 154 3.39 -13.96 -10.40
CA TRP A 154 4.56 -14.51 -9.70
C TRP A 154 4.96 -13.60 -8.53
N LEU A 155 5.02 -12.28 -8.73
CA LEU A 155 5.28 -11.30 -7.65
C LEU A 155 4.25 -11.38 -6.52
N SER A 156 2.97 -11.67 -6.82
CA SER A 156 1.94 -11.95 -5.81
C SER A 156 2.37 -13.08 -4.86
N LYS A 157 2.89 -14.18 -5.40
CA LYS A 157 3.38 -15.31 -4.58
C LYS A 157 4.61 -14.92 -3.75
N VAL A 158 5.49 -14.08 -4.31
CA VAL A 158 6.65 -13.55 -3.59
C VAL A 158 6.19 -12.66 -2.42
N ALA A 159 5.20 -11.79 -2.62
CA ALA A 159 4.66 -10.95 -1.56
C ALA A 159 4.09 -11.75 -0.38
N LEU A 160 3.54 -12.95 -0.64
CA LEU A 160 2.97 -13.84 0.38
C LEU A 160 4.01 -14.72 1.10
N SER A 161 5.27 -14.65 0.74
CA SER A 161 6.32 -15.52 1.31
C SER A 161 6.99 -14.97 2.57
N THR A 162 6.48 -13.85 3.12
CA THR A 162 7.03 -13.17 4.33
C THR A 162 6.08 -13.19 5.50
#